data_1e86cdfd30d876bbbf8e50e96faaeaaf
#
_entry.id   1e86cdfd30d876bbbf8e50e96faaeaaf
#
_cell.length_a   1.000
_cell.length_b   1.000
_cell.length_c   1.000
_cell.angle_alpha   90.00
_cell.angle_beta   90.00
_cell.angle_gamma   90.00
#
_symmetry.space_group_name_H-M   'P 1'
#
loop_
_entity.id
_entity.type
_entity.pdbx_description
1 polymer ?
#
loop_
_entity_poly.entity_id
_entity_poly.type
_entity_poly.pdbx_seq_one_letter_code
_entity_poly.pdbx_strand_id
1 'polypeptide(L)'
;MAVPSEDTLAALTALSADPRNLVYIISGRDGAFLEQHLGHIGKLGMSAEHGGFVRAPGSEQWTNFTESMDMSWMNEVLDVFKYYTERTTGSHIEVKKSSITWHYRATDPEWGCVLYSYLSNPC
;
A
#
# COMPACT_ATOMS: atom_id res chain seq x y z
N MET A 1 1.72 -10.86 -8.32
CA MET A 1 1.82 -10.12 -7.06
C MET A 1 3.11 -10.49 -6.35
N ALA A 2 3.91 -9.51 -5.97
CA ALA A 2 5.17 -9.77 -5.28
C ALA A 2 4.91 -10.14 -3.82
N VAL A 3 5.41 -11.30 -3.41
CA VAL A 3 5.39 -11.75 -2.01
C VAL A 3 6.82 -12.00 -1.54
N PRO A 4 7.10 -11.85 -0.24
CA PRO A 4 8.44 -12.11 0.28
C PRO A 4 8.84 -13.57 0.09
N SER A 5 10.09 -13.80 -0.29
CA SER A 5 10.67 -15.14 -0.34
C SER A 5 10.98 -15.65 1.07
N GLU A 6 11.18 -16.97 1.18
CA GLU A 6 11.60 -17.59 2.45
C GLU A 6 12.92 -16.99 2.97
N ASP A 7 13.87 -16.73 2.07
CA ASP A 7 15.15 -16.12 2.43
C ASP A 7 14.97 -14.70 2.98
N THR A 8 14.08 -13.91 2.37
CA THR A 8 13.73 -12.57 2.85
C THR A 8 13.11 -12.63 4.24
N LEU A 9 12.16 -13.55 4.46
CA LEU A 9 11.51 -13.72 5.76
C LEU A 9 12.51 -14.14 6.83
N ALA A 10 13.43 -15.05 6.51
CA ALA A 10 14.47 -15.47 7.45
C ALA A 10 15.42 -14.31 7.82
N ALA A 11 15.81 -13.50 6.83
CA ALA A 11 16.67 -12.34 7.07
C ALA A 11 15.97 -11.29 7.94
N LEU A 12 14.70 -10.98 7.67
CA LEU A 12 13.93 -10.03 8.48
C LEU A 12 13.72 -10.53 9.90
N THR A 13 13.48 -11.83 10.07
CA THR A 13 13.32 -12.45 11.39
C THR A 13 14.62 -12.31 12.19
N ALA A 14 15.77 -12.63 11.60
CA ALA A 14 17.06 -12.53 12.26
C ALA A 14 17.43 -11.09 12.62
N LEU A 15 17.23 -10.16 11.69
CA LEU A 15 17.54 -8.74 11.92
C LEU A 15 16.67 -8.13 13.02
N SER A 16 15.37 -8.40 12.99
CA SER A 16 14.43 -7.83 13.97
C SER A 16 14.55 -8.48 15.34
N ALA A 17 15.03 -9.72 15.42
CA ALA A 17 15.26 -10.41 16.70
C ALA A 17 16.44 -9.85 17.48
N ASP A 18 17.42 -9.24 16.83
CA ASP A 18 18.56 -8.63 17.49
C ASP A 18 18.10 -7.36 18.23
N PRO A 19 18.27 -7.29 19.57
CA PRO A 19 17.79 -6.13 20.34
C PRO A 19 18.53 -4.82 20.05
N ARG A 20 19.64 -4.88 19.32
CA ARG A 20 20.36 -3.68 18.86
C ARG A 20 19.71 -3.05 17.63
N ASN A 21 18.77 -3.76 16.98
CA ASN A 21 18.15 -3.32 15.76
C ASN A 21 16.69 -2.93 15.99
N LEU A 22 16.26 -1.88 15.30
CA LEU A 22 14.86 -1.50 15.17
C LEU A 22 14.51 -1.52 13.68
N VAL A 23 13.73 -2.50 13.26
CA VAL A 23 13.47 -2.76 11.84
C VAL A 23 12.00 -2.50 11.54
N TYR A 24 11.75 -1.70 10.51
CA TYR A 24 10.42 -1.39 10.00
C TYR A 24 10.32 -1.70 8.51
N ILE A 25 9.17 -2.22 8.10
CA ILE A 25 8.77 -2.30 6.69
C ILE A 25 7.82 -1.14 6.41
N ILE A 26 8.14 -0.35 5.40
CA ILE A 26 7.32 0.77 4.96
C ILE A 26 6.74 0.43 3.59
N SER A 27 5.42 0.42 3.47
CA SER A 27 4.75 -0.05 2.25
C SER A 27 3.50 0.77 1.93
N GLY A 28 3.20 0.85 0.64
CA GLY A 28 1.91 1.33 0.16
C GLY A 28 0.80 0.29 0.25
N ARG A 29 1.13 -0.98 0.51
CA ARG A 29 0.14 -2.05 0.66
C ARG A 29 -0.66 -1.86 1.94
N ASP A 30 -1.85 -2.46 1.98
CA ASP A 30 -2.72 -2.39 3.16
C ASP A 30 -2.20 -3.24 4.33
N GLY A 31 -2.75 -2.97 5.52
CA GLY A 31 -2.33 -3.68 6.74
C GLY A 31 -2.63 -5.17 6.69
N ALA A 32 -3.73 -5.58 6.05
CA ALA A 32 -4.10 -6.99 5.93
C ALA A 32 -3.07 -7.78 5.12
N PHE A 33 -2.57 -7.21 4.04
CA PHE A 33 -1.51 -7.83 3.23
C PHE A 33 -0.23 -7.99 4.05
N LEU A 34 0.20 -6.95 4.75
CA LEU A 34 1.41 -7.00 5.58
C LEU A 34 1.28 -8.00 6.72
N GLU A 35 0.12 -8.06 7.37
CA GLU A 35 -0.15 -9.05 8.42
C GLU A 35 -0.09 -10.49 7.89
N GLN A 36 -0.68 -10.72 6.72
CA GLN A 36 -0.70 -12.04 6.12
C GLN A 36 0.71 -12.56 5.82
N HIS A 37 1.59 -11.70 5.31
CA HIS A 37 2.91 -12.11 4.85
C HIS A 37 4.02 -11.90 5.89
N LEU A 38 3.88 -10.94 6.80
CA LEU A 38 4.94 -10.52 7.72
C LEU A 38 4.49 -10.49 9.18
N GLY A 39 3.20 -10.66 9.46
CA GLY A 39 2.64 -10.51 10.80
C GLY A 39 3.19 -11.48 11.83
N HIS A 40 3.71 -12.63 11.40
CA HIS A 40 4.31 -13.63 12.27
C HIS A 40 5.69 -13.22 12.81
N ILE A 41 6.31 -12.20 12.22
CA ILE A 41 7.59 -11.65 12.71
C ILE A 41 7.26 -10.60 13.78
N GLY A 42 7.15 -11.05 15.03
CA GLY A 42 6.60 -10.24 16.12
C GLY A 42 7.38 -8.96 16.44
N LYS A 43 8.69 -8.92 16.20
CA LYS A 43 9.54 -7.76 16.47
C LYS A 43 9.76 -6.86 15.27
N LEU A 44 9.09 -7.12 14.15
CA LEU A 44 9.13 -6.30 12.96
C LEU A 44 8.06 -5.23 13.04
N GLY A 45 8.45 -3.97 12.92
CA GLY A 45 7.51 -2.87 12.74
C GLY A 45 7.00 -2.81 11.30
N MET A 46 5.77 -2.38 11.12
CA MET A 46 5.16 -2.27 9.80
C MET A 46 4.42 -0.95 9.65
N SER A 47 4.59 -0.32 8.50
CA SER A 47 3.85 0.87 8.11
C SER A 47 3.09 0.57 6.82
N ALA A 48 1.77 0.62 6.88
CA ALA A 48 0.87 0.32 5.77
C ALA A 48 0.24 1.59 5.19
N GLU A 49 -0.22 1.49 3.96
CA GLU A 49 -0.92 2.56 3.25
C GLU A 49 -0.19 3.90 3.34
N HIS A 50 1.12 3.88 3.03
CA HIS A 50 1.98 5.07 3.02
C HIS A 50 2.03 5.83 4.36
N GLY A 51 1.98 5.11 5.47
CA GLY A 51 2.04 5.68 6.80
C GLY A 51 0.69 5.94 7.47
N GLY A 52 -0.42 5.61 6.81
CA GLY A 52 -1.76 5.75 7.39
C GLY A 52 -2.00 4.83 8.58
N PHE A 53 -1.32 3.69 8.60
CA PHE A 53 -1.46 2.66 9.63
C PHE A 53 -0.09 2.16 10.03
N VAL A 54 0.21 2.13 11.32
CA VAL A 54 1.52 1.69 11.82
C VAL A 54 1.35 0.66 12.93
N ARG A 55 2.10 -0.43 12.84
CA ARG A 55 2.23 -1.42 13.89
C ARG A 55 3.67 -1.39 14.40
N ALA A 56 3.85 -1.04 15.67
CA ALA A 56 5.17 -0.96 16.28
C ALA A 56 5.79 -2.35 16.49
N PRO A 57 7.13 -2.46 16.51
CA PRO A 57 7.79 -3.73 16.85
C PRO A 57 7.33 -4.26 18.20
N GLY A 58 6.99 -5.54 18.26
CA GLY A 58 6.50 -6.19 19.47
C GLY A 58 5.05 -5.92 19.82
N SER A 59 4.34 -5.12 19.03
CA SER A 59 2.91 -4.85 19.21
C SER A 59 2.08 -5.70 18.25
N GLU A 60 0.89 -6.11 18.67
CA GLU A 60 -0.09 -6.77 17.82
C GLU A 60 -1.15 -5.79 17.29
N GLN A 61 -1.12 -4.55 17.74
CA GLN A 61 -2.13 -3.56 17.40
C GLN A 61 -1.62 -2.51 16.43
N TRP A 62 -2.50 -2.13 15.52
CA TRP A 62 -2.25 -1.07 14.55
C TRP A 62 -2.76 0.27 15.08
N THR A 63 -1.94 1.30 14.90
CA THR A 63 -2.36 2.69 15.12
C THR A 63 -2.87 3.25 13.80
N ASN A 64 -4.09 3.79 13.81
CA ASN A 64 -4.71 4.42 12.66
C ASN A 64 -4.49 5.93 12.72
N PHE A 65 -3.63 6.45 11.86
CA PHE A 65 -3.37 7.89 11.76
C PHE A 65 -4.36 8.64 10.87
N THR A 66 -5.28 7.91 10.21
CA THR A 66 -6.28 8.50 9.31
C THR A 66 -7.63 8.72 9.97
N GLU A 67 -7.79 8.31 11.22
CA GLU A 67 -9.07 8.30 11.92
C GLU A 67 -9.73 9.68 12.03
N SER A 68 -8.92 10.73 12.18
CA SER A 68 -9.39 12.11 12.27
C SER A 68 -9.37 12.86 10.93
N MET A 69 -8.99 12.21 9.83
CA MET A 69 -8.88 12.82 8.52
C MET A 69 -10.21 12.77 7.77
N ASP A 70 -10.52 13.85 7.05
CA ASP A 70 -11.66 13.86 6.14
C ASP A 70 -11.34 13.05 4.88
N MET A 71 -12.10 11.97 4.67
CA MET A 71 -11.96 11.06 3.53
C MET A 71 -13.07 11.25 2.48
N SER A 72 -13.84 12.33 2.56
CA SER A 72 -14.93 12.59 1.62
C SER A 72 -14.45 12.74 0.16
N TRP A 73 -13.21 13.14 -0.04
CA TRP A 73 -12.58 13.24 -1.37
C TRP A 73 -12.56 11.91 -2.13
N MET A 74 -12.58 10.77 -1.42
CA MET A 74 -12.44 9.46 -2.06
C MET A 74 -13.57 9.15 -3.04
N ASN A 75 -14.79 9.55 -2.75
CA ASN A 75 -15.93 9.31 -3.65
C ASN A 75 -15.78 10.06 -4.96
N GLU A 76 -15.34 11.31 -4.91
CA GLU A 76 -15.12 12.12 -6.11
C GLU A 76 -13.99 11.56 -6.98
N VAL A 77 -12.88 11.18 -6.34
CA VAL A 77 -11.75 10.57 -7.05
C VAL A 77 -12.14 9.22 -7.65
N LEU A 78 -12.92 8.43 -6.92
CA LEU A 78 -13.40 7.13 -7.39
C LEU A 78 -14.23 7.27 -8.66
N ASP A 79 -15.11 8.27 -8.73
CA ASP A 79 -15.92 8.53 -9.91
C ASP A 79 -15.05 8.85 -11.14
N VAL A 80 -14.01 9.67 -10.95
CA VAL A 80 -13.04 9.98 -12.02
C VAL A 80 -12.29 8.72 -12.46
N PHE A 81 -11.83 7.91 -11.53
CA PHE A 81 -11.13 6.66 -11.83
C PHE A 81 -12.02 5.67 -12.58
N LYS A 82 -13.29 5.55 -12.19
CA LYS A 82 -14.26 4.71 -12.89
C LYS A 82 -14.44 5.14 -14.35
N TYR A 83 -14.53 6.43 -14.60
CA TYR A 83 -14.64 6.98 -15.95
C TYR A 83 -13.49 6.49 -16.84
N TYR A 84 -12.24 6.59 -16.36
CA TYR A 84 -11.07 6.18 -17.13
C TYR A 84 -10.89 4.66 -17.18
N THR A 85 -11.30 3.94 -16.14
CA THR A 85 -11.23 2.47 -16.10
C THR A 85 -12.12 1.85 -17.17
N GLU A 86 -13.32 2.38 -17.37
CA GLU A 86 -14.25 1.91 -18.40
C GLU A 86 -13.68 2.08 -19.81
N ARG A 87 -12.79 3.05 -20.00
CA ARG A 87 -12.19 3.41 -21.30
C ARG A 87 -10.80 2.85 -21.50
N THR A 88 -10.26 2.15 -20.52
CA THR A 88 -8.87 1.66 -20.54
C THR A 88 -8.86 0.17 -20.19
N THR A 89 -8.86 -0.66 -21.23
CA THR A 89 -8.80 -2.11 -21.06
C THR A 89 -7.53 -2.52 -20.30
N GLY A 90 -7.68 -3.35 -19.30
CA GLY A 90 -6.59 -3.84 -18.47
C GLY A 90 -6.29 -2.98 -17.24
N SER A 91 -6.92 -1.80 -17.12
CA SER A 91 -6.83 -1.00 -15.90
C SER A 91 -7.82 -1.49 -14.84
N HIS A 92 -7.50 -1.23 -13.59
CA HIS A 92 -8.41 -1.52 -12.48
C HIS A 92 -8.17 -0.58 -11.31
N ILE A 93 -9.18 -0.46 -10.47
CA ILE A 93 -9.17 0.40 -9.29
C ILE A 93 -8.99 -0.49 -8.05
N GLU A 94 -8.10 -0.08 -7.18
CA GLU A 94 -7.96 -0.66 -5.84
C GLU A 94 -8.31 0.40 -4.80
N VAL A 95 -9.37 0.16 -4.05
CA VAL A 95 -9.82 1.04 -2.96
C VAL A 95 -9.26 0.50 -1.64
N LYS A 96 -8.52 1.33 -0.94
CA LYS A 96 -7.97 1.02 0.39
C LYS A 96 -8.68 1.89 1.44
N LYS A 97 -8.28 1.74 2.70
CA LYS A 97 -8.92 2.49 3.79
C LYS A 97 -8.64 4.00 3.70
N SER A 98 -7.45 4.38 3.27
CA SER A 98 -7.02 5.79 3.22
C SER A 98 -6.52 6.23 1.86
N SER A 99 -6.59 5.36 0.85
CA SER A 99 -6.07 5.66 -0.48
C SER A 99 -6.85 4.92 -1.57
N ILE A 100 -6.74 5.42 -2.79
CA ILE A 100 -7.27 4.77 -3.99
C ILE A 100 -6.13 4.68 -4.98
N THR A 101 -5.91 3.51 -5.55
CA THR A 101 -4.90 3.29 -6.56
C THR A 101 -5.54 2.91 -7.88
N TRP A 102 -5.12 3.56 -8.96
CA TRP A 102 -5.48 3.19 -10.31
C TRP A 102 -4.31 2.47 -10.95
N HIS A 103 -4.50 1.18 -11.27
CA HIS A 103 -3.47 0.33 -11.85
C HIS A 103 -3.62 0.28 -13.36
N TYR A 104 -2.57 0.67 -14.09
CA TYR A 104 -2.55 0.66 -15.55
C TYR A 104 -1.40 -0.17 -16.13
N ARG A 105 -0.74 -0.98 -15.32
CA ARG A 105 0.42 -1.78 -15.73
C ARG A 105 0.11 -2.73 -16.89
N ALA A 106 -1.11 -3.26 -16.94
CA ALA A 106 -1.57 -4.19 -17.98
C ALA A 106 -2.25 -3.49 -19.16
N THR A 107 -2.18 -2.16 -19.24
CA THR A 107 -2.75 -1.37 -20.33
C THR A 107 -1.72 -1.11 -21.42
N ASP A 108 -2.17 -0.52 -22.56
CA ASP A 108 -1.26 0.01 -23.56
C ASP A 108 -0.34 1.07 -22.93
N PRO A 109 0.99 0.95 -23.06
CA PRO A 109 1.91 1.86 -22.37
C PRO A 109 1.75 3.34 -22.77
N GLU A 110 1.49 3.62 -24.04
CA GLU A 110 1.29 5.01 -24.50
C GLU A 110 0.01 5.60 -23.91
N TRP A 111 -1.07 4.82 -23.93
CA TRP A 111 -2.35 5.25 -23.38
C TRP A 111 -2.27 5.44 -21.86
N GLY A 112 -1.60 4.54 -21.16
CA GLY A 112 -1.38 4.64 -19.72
C GLY A 112 -0.61 5.91 -19.34
N CYS A 113 0.43 6.25 -20.07
CA CYS A 113 1.19 7.49 -19.85
C CYS A 113 0.36 8.75 -20.09
N VAL A 114 -0.45 8.77 -21.14
CA VAL A 114 -1.35 9.89 -21.45
C VAL A 114 -2.35 10.09 -20.32
N LEU A 115 -2.99 9.02 -19.86
CA LEU A 115 -3.96 9.10 -18.78
C LEU A 115 -3.32 9.50 -17.46
N TYR A 116 -2.13 9.03 -17.17
CA TYR A 116 -1.37 9.45 -15.99
C TYR A 116 -1.15 10.97 -15.98
N SER A 117 -0.82 11.55 -17.15
CA SER A 117 -0.64 12.98 -17.28
C SER A 117 -1.91 13.79 -17.00
N TYR A 118 -3.09 13.25 -17.29
CA TYR A 118 -4.37 13.89 -16.99
C TYR A 118 -4.81 13.72 -15.55
N LEU A 119 -4.48 12.59 -14.92
CA LEU A 119 -4.92 12.26 -13.55
C LEU A 119 -3.98 12.79 -12.47
N SER A 120 -2.68 12.82 -12.76
CA SER A 120 -1.71 13.47 -11.90
C SER A 120 -1.50 14.89 -12.38
N ASN A 121 -1.62 15.84 -11.48
CA ASN A 121 -1.21 17.20 -11.79
C ASN A 121 0.22 17.12 -12.34
N PRO A 122 0.47 17.53 -13.58
CA PRO A 122 1.84 17.49 -14.07
C PRO A 122 2.71 18.36 -13.17
N CYS A 123 3.71 17.74 -12.70
CA CYS A 123 4.71 18.45 -11.92
C CYS A 123 5.32 19.58 -12.74
#